data_25be9968ef056ed5778dca616b99b1b1
#
_entry.id   25be9968ef056ed5778dca616b99b1b1
#
_cell.length_a   1.000
_cell.length_b   1.000
_cell.length_c   1.000
_cell.angle_alpha   90.00
_cell.angle_beta   90.00
_cell.angle_gamma   90.00
#
_symmetry.space_group_name_H-M   'P 1'
#
loop_
_entity.id
_entity.type
_entity.pdbx_description
1 polymer ?
#
loop_
_entity_poly.entity_id
_entity_poly.type
_entity_poly.pdbx_seq_one_letter_code
_entity_poly.pdbx_strand_id
1 'polypeptide(L)'
;TRDVADVGGLILNRENLLNTAYTMDEIAGYITGIAFKLSNIKASTLKSSKLEGDLTELIELVVDEIYKLNEIIRSLNSDSAKSIELAQDTQKLEREIDIKYRKMVLKALEISTTSEMLLMKDTIEGIEEMADKCQEVSDSFILLALSL
;
A
#
# COMPACT_ATOMS: atom_id res chain seq x y z
N THR A 1 -8.26 -8.22 -37.83
CA THR A 1 -9.31 -7.21 -38.02
C THR A 1 -9.50 -6.33 -36.80
N ARG A 2 -10.02 -5.15 -37.00
CA ARG A 2 -10.27 -4.16 -35.93
C ARG A 2 -11.18 -4.74 -34.83
N ASP A 3 -12.21 -5.47 -35.20
CA ASP A 3 -13.17 -6.07 -34.25
C ASP A 3 -12.52 -7.07 -33.33
N VAL A 4 -11.61 -7.90 -33.83
CA VAL A 4 -10.87 -8.89 -33.02
C VAL A 4 -9.93 -8.19 -32.06
N ALA A 5 -9.25 -7.12 -32.47
CA ALA A 5 -8.38 -6.32 -31.64
C ALA A 5 -9.16 -5.62 -30.52
N ASP A 6 -10.35 -5.07 -30.83
CA ASP A 6 -11.23 -4.40 -29.86
C ASP A 6 -11.74 -5.38 -28.81
N VAL A 7 -12.14 -6.60 -29.20
CA VAL A 7 -12.57 -7.66 -28.28
C VAL A 7 -11.42 -8.11 -27.39
N GLY A 8 -10.22 -8.30 -27.96
CA GLY A 8 -9.02 -8.65 -27.21
C GLY A 8 -8.67 -7.60 -26.15
N GLY A 9 -8.75 -6.32 -26.51
CA GLY A 9 -8.53 -5.19 -25.59
C GLY A 9 -9.54 -5.16 -24.44
N LEU A 10 -10.82 -5.41 -24.73
CA LEU A 10 -11.87 -5.48 -23.70
C LEU A 10 -11.63 -6.62 -22.71
N ILE A 11 -11.18 -7.78 -23.17
CA ILE A 11 -10.88 -8.94 -22.31
C ILE A 11 -9.71 -8.60 -21.38
N LEU A 12 -8.63 -8.04 -21.92
CA LEU A 12 -7.45 -7.64 -21.12
C LEU A 12 -7.79 -6.60 -20.08
N ASN A 13 -8.57 -5.59 -20.42
CA ASN A 13 -9.02 -4.56 -19.49
C ASN A 13 -9.90 -5.14 -18.39
N ARG A 14 -10.77 -6.11 -18.73
CA ARG A 14 -11.62 -6.79 -17.77
C ARG A 14 -10.78 -7.59 -16.77
N GLU A 15 -9.77 -8.34 -17.22
CA GLU A 15 -8.86 -9.08 -16.35
C GLU A 15 -8.10 -8.14 -15.42
N ASN A 16 -7.58 -7.02 -15.91
CA ASN A 16 -6.89 -6.02 -15.12
C ASN A 16 -7.81 -5.41 -14.05
N LEU A 17 -9.07 -5.13 -14.40
CA LEU A 17 -10.06 -4.61 -13.46
C LEU A 17 -10.39 -5.62 -12.37
N LEU A 18 -10.54 -6.90 -12.73
CA LEU A 18 -10.80 -7.97 -11.77
C LEU A 18 -9.63 -8.16 -10.82
N ASN A 19 -8.39 -8.18 -11.34
CA ASN A 19 -7.19 -8.28 -10.52
C ASN A 19 -7.04 -7.09 -9.59
N THR A 20 -7.36 -5.90 -10.07
CA THR A 20 -7.34 -4.67 -9.26
C THR A 20 -8.35 -4.74 -8.14
N ALA A 21 -9.59 -5.15 -8.43
CA ALA A 21 -10.64 -5.32 -7.42
C ALA A 21 -10.25 -6.34 -6.36
N TYR A 22 -9.65 -7.46 -6.76
CA TYR A 22 -9.13 -8.48 -5.86
C TYR A 22 -8.01 -7.92 -4.95
N THR A 23 -7.08 -7.18 -5.53
CA THR A 23 -5.98 -6.56 -4.75
C THR A 23 -6.50 -5.51 -3.77
N MET A 24 -7.51 -4.73 -4.14
CA MET A 24 -8.15 -3.77 -3.23
C MET A 24 -8.82 -4.48 -2.05
N ASP A 25 -9.42 -5.64 -2.29
CA ASP A 25 -10.01 -6.49 -1.25
C ASP A 25 -8.93 -6.99 -0.28
N GLU A 26 -7.77 -7.39 -0.80
CA GLU A 26 -6.61 -7.76 0.02
C GLU A 26 -6.15 -6.58 0.89
N ILE A 27 -6.12 -5.36 0.35
CA ILE A 27 -5.75 -4.15 1.11
C ILE A 27 -6.69 -3.96 2.31
N ALA A 28 -8.00 -4.13 2.11
CA ALA A 28 -8.98 -4.06 3.19
C ALA A 28 -8.70 -5.11 4.27
N GLY A 29 -8.31 -6.33 3.87
CA GLY A 29 -7.91 -7.40 4.78
C GLY A 29 -6.67 -7.03 5.60
N TYR A 30 -5.68 -6.39 4.98
CA TYR A 30 -4.48 -5.90 5.68
C TYR A 30 -4.84 -4.86 6.75
N ILE A 31 -5.73 -3.93 6.44
CA ILE A 31 -6.17 -2.90 7.40
C ILE A 31 -6.76 -3.56 8.65
N THR A 32 -7.65 -4.53 8.47
CA THR A 32 -8.25 -5.28 9.58
C THR A 32 -7.21 -6.02 10.40
N GLY A 33 -6.29 -6.73 9.74
CA GLY A 33 -5.20 -7.47 10.40
C GLY A 33 -4.26 -6.57 11.18
N ILE A 34 -3.88 -5.43 10.61
CA ILE A 34 -3.01 -4.44 11.26
C ILE A 34 -3.70 -3.85 12.49
N ALA A 35 -4.97 -3.47 12.38
CA ALA A 35 -5.73 -2.92 13.49
C ALA A 35 -5.84 -3.93 14.64
N PHE A 36 -6.08 -5.20 14.33
CA PHE A 36 -6.13 -6.27 15.33
C PHE A 36 -4.79 -6.42 16.06
N LYS A 37 -3.69 -6.51 15.34
CA LYS A 37 -2.36 -6.66 15.93
C LYS A 37 -1.97 -5.44 16.77
N LEU A 38 -2.19 -4.26 16.24
CA LEU A 38 -1.87 -3.00 16.91
C LEU A 38 -2.65 -2.85 18.23
N SER A 39 -3.92 -3.25 18.25
CA SER A 39 -4.75 -3.19 19.46
C SER A 39 -4.28 -4.15 20.57
N ASN A 40 -3.48 -5.15 20.22
CA ASN A 40 -2.93 -6.13 21.16
C ASN A 40 -1.52 -5.77 21.66
N ILE A 41 -0.90 -4.72 21.12
CA ILE A 41 0.38 -4.23 21.62
C ILE A 41 0.13 -3.40 22.89
N LYS A 42 0.88 -3.68 23.94
CA LYS A 42 0.75 -2.94 25.21
C LYS A 42 1.21 -1.49 25.03
N ALA A 43 0.50 -0.56 25.66
CA ALA A 43 0.85 0.85 25.67
C ALA A 43 2.27 1.09 26.22
N SER A 44 2.69 0.28 27.22
CA SER A 44 4.04 0.34 27.77
C SER A 44 5.10 -0.03 26.74
N THR A 45 4.83 -0.99 25.86
CA THR A 45 5.74 -1.38 24.77
C THR A 45 5.86 -0.26 23.74
N LEU A 46 4.76 0.37 23.35
CA LEU A 46 4.76 1.50 22.43
C LEU A 46 5.64 2.64 22.94
N LYS A 47 5.57 2.94 24.23
CA LYS A 47 6.36 4.00 24.87
C LYS A 47 7.82 3.61 25.01
N SER A 48 8.12 2.41 25.53
CA SER A 48 9.49 1.98 25.80
C SER A 48 10.29 1.72 24.51
N SER A 49 9.65 1.25 23.45
CA SER A 49 10.28 1.01 22.15
C SER A 49 10.54 2.30 21.36
N LYS A 50 9.90 3.40 21.72
CA LYS A 50 9.92 4.68 21.00
C LYS A 50 9.40 4.58 19.57
N LEU A 51 8.53 3.61 19.30
CA LEU A 51 7.97 3.36 17.98
C LEU A 51 6.61 4.03 17.75
N GLU A 52 5.99 4.61 18.77
CA GLU A 52 4.66 5.21 18.64
C GLU A 52 4.61 6.30 17.58
N GLY A 53 5.55 7.24 17.62
CA GLY A 53 5.68 8.30 16.62
C GLY A 53 6.01 7.77 15.23
N ASP A 54 6.91 6.80 15.16
CA ASP A 54 7.29 6.16 13.89
C ASP A 54 6.12 5.42 13.25
N LEU A 55 5.31 4.71 14.04
CA LEU A 55 4.11 4.05 13.56
C LEU A 55 3.11 5.04 12.99
N THR A 56 2.87 6.15 13.69
CA THR A 56 1.99 7.22 13.22
C THR A 56 2.47 7.78 11.89
N GLU A 57 3.75 8.09 11.77
CA GLU A 57 4.34 8.60 10.53
C GLU A 57 4.26 7.59 9.38
N LEU A 58 4.52 6.31 9.66
CA LEU A 58 4.42 5.25 8.65
C LEU A 58 2.98 5.11 8.15
N ILE A 59 2.01 5.11 9.05
CA ILE A 59 0.59 5.02 8.70
C ILE A 59 0.18 6.25 7.87
N GLU A 60 0.63 7.45 8.23
CA GLU A 60 0.36 8.67 7.47
C GLU A 60 0.90 8.59 6.04
N LEU A 61 2.10 8.05 5.85
CA LEU A 61 2.68 7.84 4.52
C LEU A 61 1.84 6.87 3.68
N VAL A 62 1.36 5.79 4.28
CA VAL A 62 0.52 4.80 3.58
C VAL A 62 -0.86 5.39 3.27
N VAL A 63 -1.45 6.16 4.17
CA VAL A 63 -2.70 6.88 3.92
C VAL A 63 -2.54 7.84 2.75
N ASP A 64 -1.43 8.57 2.68
CA ASP A 64 -1.12 9.45 1.57
C ASP A 64 -1.01 8.69 0.24
N GLU A 65 -0.39 7.51 0.26
CA GLU A 65 -0.33 6.62 -0.90
C GLU A 65 -1.73 6.19 -1.36
N ILE A 66 -2.62 5.83 -0.44
CA ILE A 66 -4.01 5.46 -0.73
C ILE A 66 -4.76 6.64 -1.36
N TYR A 67 -4.58 7.85 -0.85
CA TYR A 67 -5.18 9.05 -1.44
C TYR A 67 -4.69 9.30 -2.87
N LYS A 68 -3.40 9.13 -3.12
CA LYS A 68 -2.85 9.26 -4.47
C LYS A 68 -3.38 8.19 -5.41
N LEU A 69 -3.53 6.97 -4.94
CA LEU A 69 -4.18 5.90 -5.70
C LEU A 69 -5.60 6.28 -6.10
N ASN A 70 -6.38 6.83 -5.17
CA ASN A 70 -7.74 7.29 -5.45
C ASN A 70 -7.75 8.40 -6.51
N GLU A 71 -6.80 9.34 -6.46
CA GLU A 71 -6.65 10.38 -7.48
C GLU A 71 -6.26 9.81 -8.85
N ILE A 72 -5.40 8.80 -8.89
CA ILE A 72 -5.06 8.09 -10.12
C ILE A 72 -6.31 7.50 -10.76
N ILE A 73 -7.13 6.82 -9.98
CA ILE A 73 -8.37 6.22 -10.46
C ILE A 73 -9.31 7.29 -11.04
N ARG A 74 -9.45 8.42 -10.37
CA ARG A 74 -10.29 9.52 -10.84
C ARG A 74 -9.79 10.18 -12.11
N SER A 75 -8.48 10.25 -12.32
CA SER A 75 -7.88 10.94 -13.46
C SER A 75 -7.76 10.07 -14.70
N LEU A 76 -7.97 8.76 -14.61
CA LEU A 76 -7.78 7.83 -15.73
C LEU A 76 -8.52 8.20 -17.00
N ASN A 77 -9.76 8.63 -16.88
CA ASN A 77 -10.62 8.95 -18.03
C ASN A 77 -10.52 10.41 -18.48
N SER A 78 -9.91 11.28 -17.68
CA SER A 78 -9.88 12.72 -17.94
C SER A 78 -8.49 13.26 -18.30
N ASP A 79 -7.43 12.70 -17.70
CA ASP A 79 -6.07 13.18 -17.87
C ASP A 79 -5.06 12.07 -17.57
N SER A 80 -4.67 11.33 -18.60
CA SER A 80 -3.71 10.23 -18.48
C SER A 80 -2.30 10.69 -18.11
N ALA A 81 -1.90 11.89 -18.51
CA ALA A 81 -0.61 12.47 -18.15
C ALA A 81 -0.53 12.72 -16.64
N LYS A 82 -1.62 13.22 -16.06
CA LYS A 82 -1.71 13.40 -14.60
C LYS A 82 -1.67 12.08 -13.85
N SER A 83 -2.30 11.04 -14.37
CA SER A 83 -2.25 9.69 -13.78
C SER A 83 -0.81 9.17 -13.71
N ILE A 84 -0.03 9.38 -14.76
CA ILE A 84 1.39 8.96 -14.80
C ILE A 84 2.21 9.74 -13.77
N GLU A 85 2.00 11.06 -13.68
CA GLU A 85 2.66 11.91 -12.69
C GLU A 85 2.35 11.46 -11.26
N LEU A 86 1.08 11.20 -10.95
CA LEU A 86 0.64 10.70 -9.65
C LEU A 86 1.26 9.33 -9.32
N ALA A 87 1.40 8.46 -10.32
CA ALA A 87 2.05 7.17 -10.13
C ALA A 87 3.54 7.32 -9.79
N GLN A 88 4.22 8.29 -10.40
CA GLN A 88 5.62 8.59 -10.05
C GLN A 88 5.73 9.10 -8.62
N ASP A 89 4.78 9.92 -8.16
CA ASP A 89 4.72 10.39 -6.77
C ASP A 89 4.49 9.22 -5.80
N THR A 90 3.64 8.26 -6.18
CA THR A 90 3.41 7.04 -5.40
C THR A 90 4.68 6.21 -5.25
N GLN A 91 5.49 6.11 -6.29
CA GLN A 91 6.79 5.43 -6.23
C GLN A 91 7.77 6.10 -5.26
N LYS A 92 7.76 7.42 -5.17
CA LYS A 92 8.56 8.15 -4.18
C LYS A 92 8.12 7.87 -2.76
N LEU A 93 6.81 7.84 -2.52
CA LEU A 93 6.25 7.49 -1.21
C LEU A 93 6.62 6.06 -0.81
N GLU A 94 6.56 5.13 -1.73
CA GLU A 94 6.91 3.73 -1.50
C GLU A 94 8.37 3.59 -1.06
N ARG A 95 9.27 4.36 -1.67
CA ARG A 95 10.68 4.38 -1.24
C ARG A 95 10.86 4.95 0.17
N GLU A 96 10.13 6.00 0.53
CA GLU A 96 10.15 6.57 1.88
C GLU A 96 9.61 5.56 2.90
N ILE A 97 8.51 4.89 2.57
CA ILE A 97 7.91 3.83 3.39
C ILE A 97 8.91 2.70 3.62
N ASP A 98 9.59 2.24 2.57
CA ASP A 98 10.56 1.15 2.65
C ASP A 98 11.74 1.51 3.56
N ILE A 99 12.28 2.70 3.43
CA ILE A 99 13.39 3.18 4.28
C ILE A 99 12.95 3.24 5.75
N LYS A 100 11.79 3.82 6.02
CA LYS A 100 11.26 3.95 7.37
C LYS A 100 10.94 2.58 7.98
N TYR A 101 10.29 1.73 7.22
CA TYR A 101 9.96 0.35 7.59
C TYR A 101 11.19 -0.41 8.08
N ARG A 102 12.28 -0.39 7.32
CA ARG A 102 13.51 -1.12 7.67
C ARG A 102 14.10 -0.65 8.99
N LYS A 103 14.13 0.65 9.22
CA LYS A 103 14.61 1.23 10.49
C LYS A 103 13.72 0.83 11.67
N MET A 104 12.41 0.81 11.46
CA MET A 104 11.45 0.44 12.50
C MET A 104 11.56 -1.03 12.87
N VAL A 105 11.77 -1.92 11.90
CA VAL A 105 11.99 -3.34 12.17
C VAL A 105 13.21 -3.53 13.07
N LEU A 106 14.30 -2.83 12.82
CA LEU A 106 15.49 -2.90 13.66
C LEU A 106 15.22 -2.46 15.10
N LYS A 107 14.43 -1.39 15.28
CA LYS A 107 14.00 -0.96 16.62
C LYS A 107 13.11 -2.00 17.29
N ALA A 108 12.20 -2.61 16.55
CA ALA A 108 11.30 -3.64 17.08
C ALA A 108 12.07 -4.85 17.61
N LEU A 109 13.16 -5.22 16.94
CA LEU A 109 14.00 -6.34 17.36
C LEU A 109 14.69 -6.11 18.71
N GLU A 110 14.76 -4.87 19.18
CA GLU A 110 15.33 -4.53 20.50
C GLU A 110 14.32 -4.71 21.64
N ILE A 111 13.05 -4.98 21.35
CA ILE A 111 12.01 -5.21 22.36
C ILE A 111 12.33 -6.52 23.09
N SER A 112 12.42 -6.46 24.43
CA SER A 112 12.85 -7.59 25.26
C SER A 112 11.82 -8.71 25.38
N THR A 113 10.54 -8.39 25.39
CA THR A 113 9.47 -9.36 25.46
C THR A 113 9.17 -9.94 24.09
N THR A 114 9.42 -11.23 23.90
CA THR A 114 9.32 -11.90 22.59
C THR A 114 7.94 -11.75 21.96
N SER A 115 6.86 -11.93 22.72
CA SER A 115 5.49 -11.79 22.20
C SER A 115 5.20 -10.36 21.73
N GLU A 116 5.65 -9.35 22.47
CA GLU A 116 5.49 -7.95 22.10
C GLU A 116 6.35 -7.59 20.89
N MET A 117 7.57 -8.13 20.83
CA MET A 117 8.46 -7.96 19.67
C MET A 117 7.81 -8.51 18.40
N LEU A 118 7.25 -9.72 18.46
CA LEU A 118 6.59 -10.35 17.32
C LEU A 118 5.37 -9.57 16.86
N LEU A 119 4.52 -9.13 17.78
CA LEU A 119 3.35 -8.30 17.46
C LEU A 119 3.74 -6.99 16.80
N MET A 120 4.76 -6.32 17.34
CA MET A 120 5.25 -5.06 16.79
C MET A 120 5.84 -5.27 15.39
N LYS A 121 6.71 -6.26 15.23
CA LYS A 121 7.34 -6.58 13.96
C LYS A 121 6.29 -6.93 12.91
N ASP A 122 5.34 -7.79 13.24
CA ASP A 122 4.27 -8.20 12.32
C ASP A 122 3.37 -7.03 11.94
N THR A 123 3.10 -6.12 12.87
CA THR A 123 2.33 -4.90 12.60
C THR A 123 3.05 -4.02 11.58
N ILE A 124 4.34 -3.78 11.80
CA ILE A 124 5.17 -2.96 10.90
C ILE A 124 5.25 -3.60 9.51
N GLU A 125 5.49 -4.90 9.45
CA GLU A 125 5.55 -5.66 8.19
C GLU A 125 4.20 -5.65 7.46
N GLY A 126 3.10 -5.76 8.19
CA GLY A 126 1.75 -5.69 7.62
C GLY A 126 1.45 -4.33 6.98
N ILE A 127 1.91 -3.25 7.60
CA ILE A 127 1.75 -1.89 7.03
C ILE A 127 2.53 -1.76 5.72
N GLU A 128 3.76 -2.27 5.68
CA GLU A 128 4.60 -2.25 4.48
C GLU A 128 4.01 -3.12 3.36
N GLU A 129 3.53 -4.32 3.67
CA GLU A 129 2.86 -5.19 2.70
C GLU A 129 1.60 -4.54 2.12
N MET A 130 0.83 -3.82 2.94
CA MET A 130 -0.31 -3.05 2.48
C MET A 130 0.11 -1.95 1.50
N ALA A 131 1.21 -1.25 1.78
CA ALA A 131 1.78 -0.25 0.90
C ALA A 131 2.18 -0.86 -0.45
N ASP A 132 2.81 -2.03 -0.43
CA ASP A 132 3.18 -2.77 -1.65
C ASP A 132 1.94 -3.13 -2.49
N LYS A 133 0.85 -3.53 -1.85
CA LYS A 133 -0.41 -3.79 -2.56
C LYS A 133 -1.00 -2.53 -3.19
N CYS A 134 -0.90 -1.39 -2.52
CA CYS A 134 -1.30 -0.11 -3.09
C CYS A 134 -0.47 0.23 -4.34
N GLN A 135 0.84 -0.06 -4.31
CA GLN A 135 1.71 0.13 -5.46
C GLN A 135 1.31 -0.79 -6.63
N GLU A 136 1.00 -2.06 -6.37
CA GLU A 136 0.50 -2.98 -7.40
C GLU A 136 -0.75 -2.45 -8.09
N VAL A 137 -1.72 -1.93 -7.31
CA VAL A 137 -2.95 -1.34 -7.86
C VAL A 137 -2.62 -0.10 -8.70
N SER A 138 -1.74 0.76 -8.23
CA SER A 138 -1.28 1.94 -8.95
C SER A 138 -0.67 1.55 -10.31
N ASP A 139 0.22 0.58 -10.32
CA ASP A 139 0.87 0.09 -11.53
C ASP A 139 -0.15 -0.49 -12.52
N SER A 140 -1.14 -1.24 -12.03
CA SER A 140 -2.22 -1.79 -12.85
C SER A 140 -3.05 -0.69 -13.53
N PHE A 141 -3.37 0.38 -12.80
CA PHE A 141 -4.10 1.51 -13.37
C PHE A 141 -3.28 2.28 -14.41
N ILE A 142 -1.97 2.38 -14.22
CA ILE A 142 -1.08 3.01 -15.21
C ILE A 142 -1.05 2.19 -16.50
N LEU A 143 -1.00 0.87 -16.41
CA LEU A 143 -1.08 -0.01 -17.58
C LEU A 143 -2.40 0.18 -18.31
N LEU A 144 -3.53 0.33 -17.58
CA LEU A 144 -4.82 0.65 -18.18
C LEU A 144 -4.79 2.02 -18.89
N ALA A 145 -4.21 3.04 -18.27
CA ALA A 145 -4.10 4.37 -18.84
C ALA A 145 -3.30 4.36 -20.14
N LEU A 146 -2.22 3.57 -20.20
CA LEU A 146 -1.39 3.46 -21.40
C LEU A 146 -2.08 2.68 -22.53
N SER A 147 -3.07 1.84 -22.23
CA SER A 147 -3.82 1.06 -23.20
C SER A 147 -5.05 1.80 -23.77
N LEU A 148 -5.43 2.91 -23.16
CA LEU A 148 -6.53 3.76 -23.64
C LEU A 148 -6.04 4.77 -24.68
#